data_737665bad3d111ad791f3182e5d677e5
#
_entry.id   737665bad3d111ad791f3182e5d677e5
#
_cell.length_a   1.000
_cell.length_b   1.000
_cell.length_c   1.000
_cell.angle_alpha   90.00
_cell.angle_beta   90.00
_cell.angle_gamma   90.00
#
_symmetry.space_group_name_H-M   'P 1'
#
loop_
_entity.id
_entity.type
_entity.pdbx_description
1 polymer ?
#
loop_
_entity_poly.entity_id
_entity_poly.type
_entity_poly.pdbx_seq_one_letter_code
_entity_poly.pdbx_strand_id
1 'polypeptide(L)'
;DITLVEPAAITEDKSAINAADPLIKDAVTGSTGVGSVAAPLVYNGMVIVGITGVGYGLHLEDALKKNGQLSAVIGFAGKYGQPGFMAAFDASNGAEKWRFETTKKGWEGDFVEKTAYGVPLRRDVTKEKANAPQFGDAWRFGGGSIWHSPAVDSERGLIYFGTGNPSPQSMGAGRPGDNLYTVSLVALEAATGKLVWHFQQVPHDMWGYDVASSPTLFDVTIDGKTIPAVGQASKVGWYFVNDR
;
A
#
# COMPACT_ATOMS: atom_id res chain seq x y z
N ASP A 1 -2.18 -12.20 17.79
CA ASP A 1 -1.55 -10.96 18.28
C ASP A 1 -0.93 -10.24 17.10
N ILE A 2 -1.60 -9.19 16.65
CA ILE A 2 -0.95 -8.20 15.81
C ILE A 2 -0.11 -7.37 16.78
N THR A 3 1.13 -7.72 16.94
CA THR A 3 2.05 -6.91 17.74
C THR A 3 2.35 -5.65 16.91
N LEU A 4 1.56 -4.63 17.13
CA LEU A 4 1.88 -3.28 16.64
C LEU A 4 3.09 -2.82 17.44
N VAL A 5 4.26 -2.90 16.85
CA VAL A 5 5.45 -2.32 17.48
C VAL A 5 5.41 -0.84 17.19
N GLU A 6 5.24 -0.09 18.24
CA GLU A 6 5.32 1.36 18.19
C GLU A 6 6.67 1.78 17.59
N PRO A 7 6.68 2.58 16.54
CA PRO A 7 7.94 3.15 16.02
C PRO A 7 8.73 3.91 17.09
N ALA A 8 8.08 4.35 18.16
CA ALA A 8 8.69 4.98 19.31
C ALA A 8 9.63 4.05 20.13
N ALA A 9 9.49 2.72 19.99
CA ALA A 9 10.46 1.78 20.57
C ALA A 9 11.83 1.85 19.89
N ILE A 10 11.89 2.48 18.69
CA ILE A 10 13.10 2.76 17.93
C ILE A 10 13.44 4.24 18.10
N THR A 11 13.58 4.66 19.35
CA THR A 11 13.84 6.06 19.68
C THR A 11 15.24 6.49 19.31
N GLU A 12 15.46 7.81 19.34
CA GLU A 12 16.74 8.46 19.05
C GLU A 12 17.88 7.99 19.98
N ASP A 13 17.58 7.46 21.14
CA ASP A 13 18.57 6.87 22.03
C ASP A 13 18.95 5.45 21.59
N LYS A 14 19.96 5.41 20.77
CA LYS A 14 20.51 4.17 20.18
C LYS A 14 21.28 3.32 21.19
N SER A 15 21.68 3.89 22.33
CA SER A 15 22.39 3.18 23.38
C SER A 15 21.47 2.18 24.11
N ALA A 16 20.16 2.41 24.03
CA ALA A 16 19.14 1.57 24.65
C ALA A 16 18.70 0.38 23.75
N ILE A 17 19.13 0.33 22.48
CA ILE A 17 18.73 -0.72 21.55
C ILE A 17 19.56 -1.97 21.84
N ASN A 18 18.93 -2.94 22.49
CA ASN A 18 19.50 -4.27 22.63
C ASN A 18 19.07 -5.14 21.46
N ALA A 19 19.99 -5.44 20.54
CA ALA A 19 19.73 -6.28 19.37
C ALA A 19 19.28 -7.70 19.71
N ALA A 20 19.50 -8.16 20.95
CA ALA A 20 19.05 -9.44 21.46
C ALA A 20 17.64 -9.38 22.09
N ASP A 21 17.05 -8.18 22.21
CA ASP A 21 15.70 -8.02 22.72
C ASP A 21 14.71 -8.70 21.74
N PRO A 22 13.91 -9.68 22.20
CA PRO A 22 12.95 -10.35 21.34
C PRO A 22 11.97 -9.40 20.65
N LEU A 23 11.55 -8.32 21.32
CA LEU A 23 10.67 -7.31 20.74
C LEU A 23 11.34 -6.57 19.58
N ILE A 24 12.61 -6.25 19.70
CA ILE A 24 13.38 -5.61 18.62
C ILE A 24 13.66 -6.60 17.50
N LYS A 25 14.05 -7.81 17.84
CA LYS A 25 14.36 -8.87 16.88
C LYS A 25 13.15 -9.19 15.98
N ASP A 26 11.98 -9.32 16.54
CA ASP A 26 10.78 -9.70 15.80
C ASP A 26 10.07 -8.51 15.17
N ALA A 27 10.20 -7.34 15.76
CA ALA A 27 9.50 -6.13 15.36
C ALA A 27 10.23 -5.30 14.29
N VAL A 28 11.54 -5.29 14.32
CA VAL A 28 12.35 -4.34 13.55
C VAL A 28 13.14 -5.03 12.44
N THR A 29 13.26 -6.34 12.46
CA THR A 29 14.02 -7.08 11.45
C THR A 29 13.32 -7.20 10.10
N GLY A 30 12.08 -6.73 9.99
CA GLY A 30 11.29 -6.92 8.77
C GLY A 30 10.98 -8.39 8.48
N SER A 31 11.25 -9.31 9.42
CA SER A 31 10.80 -10.69 9.28
C SER A 31 9.28 -10.78 9.24
N THR A 32 8.62 -9.85 9.92
CA THR A 32 7.19 -9.61 9.79
C THR A 32 6.87 -8.54 8.75
N GLY A 33 7.71 -7.51 8.57
CA GLY A 33 7.52 -6.40 7.64
C GLY A 33 6.21 -5.64 7.83
N VAL A 34 5.53 -5.87 8.95
CA VAL A 34 4.14 -5.47 9.17
C VAL A 34 4.08 -4.37 10.21
N GLY A 35 3.54 -3.24 9.83
CA GLY A 35 3.24 -2.13 10.72
C GLY A 35 2.01 -1.39 10.23
N SER A 36 1.33 -0.69 11.10
CA SER A 36 0.23 0.19 10.72
C SER A 36 0.32 1.50 11.48
N VAL A 37 0.18 2.61 10.75
CA VAL A 37 0.02 3.96 11.31
C VAL A 37 -1.38 4.50 11.09
N ALA A 38 -2.21 3.79 10.32
CA ALA A 38 -3.61 4.12 10.12
C ALA A 38 -4.44 3.72 11.33
N ALA A 39 -5.44 4.53 11.67
CA ALA A 39 -6.42 4.13 12.67
C ALA A 39 -7.22 2.92 12.15
N PRO A 40 -7.36 1.85 12.97
CA PRO A 40 -8.21 0.72 12.61
C PRO A 40 -9.66 1.17 12.43
N LEU A 41 -10.32 0.61 11.42
CA LEU A 41 -11.76 0.81 11.19
C LEU A 41 -12.55 -0.33 11.83
N VAL A 42 -13.54 0.00 12.67
CA VAL A 42 -14.47 -1.00 13.19
C VAL A 42 -15.76 -0.95 12.38
N TYR A 43 -16.12 -2.05 11.77
CA TYR A 43 -17.34 -2.17 10.96
C TYR A 43 -17.89 -3.60 10.98
N ASN A 44 -19.19 -3.73 11.27
CA ASN A 44 -19.93 -5.02 11.28
C ASN A 44 -19.20 -6.15 12.04
N GLY A 45 -18.73 -5.87 13.26
CA GLY A 45 -18.03 -6.86 14.09
C GLY A 45 -16.63 -7.23 13.59
N MET A 46 -16.07 -6.46 12.68
CA MET A 46 -14.70 -6.61 12.19
C MET A 46 -13.85 -5.40 12.56
N VAL A 47 -12.56 -5.65 12.76
CA VAL A 47 -11.50 -4.65 12.80
C VAL A 47 -10.74 -4.72 11.48
N ILE A 48 -10.79 -3.65 10.70
CA ILE A 48 -10.18 -3.57 9.36
C ILE A 48 -8.94 -2.68 9.45
N VAL A 49 -7.81 -3.18 8.98
CA VAL A 49 -6.50 -2.54 9.12
C VAL A 49 -5.76 -2.51 7.79
N GLY A 50 -5.28 -1.33 7.41
CA GLY A 50 -4.32 -1.17 6.32
C GLY A 50 -2.89 -1.28 6.85
N ILE A 51 -1.99 -1.87 6.08
CA ILE A 51 -0.61 -2.08 6.49
C ILE A 51 0.31 -1.06 5.85
N THR A 52 1.14 -0.44 6.70
CA THR A 52 2.21 0.49 6.33
C THR A 52 3.58 -0.16 6.54
N GLY A 53 4.63 0.53 6.10
CA GLY A 53 6.00 0.04 6.27
C GLY A 53 6.45 -0.98 5.22
N VAL A 54 5.57 -1.39 4.34
CA VAL A 54 5.90 -2.27 3.20
C VAL A 54 6.73 -1.49 2.17
N GLY A 55 7.85 -2.06 1.76
CA GLY A 55 8.80 -1.36 0.90
C GLY A 55 9.80 -0.46 1.63
N TYR A 56 9.68 -0.31 2.93
CA TYR A 56 10.69 0.31 3.77
C TYR A 56 11.55 -0.80 4.39
N GLY A 57 12.68 -1.08 3.80
CA GLY A 57 13.64 -2.01 4.39
C GLY A 57 14.26 -1.39 5.63
N LEU A 58 13.88 -1.82 6.81
CA LEU A 58 14.68 -1.60 8.00
C LEU A 58 15.81 -2.62 8.00
N HIS A 59 17.01 -2.16 7.72
CA HIS A 59 18.22 -2.97 7.79
C HIS A 59 18.84 -2.83 9.18
N LEU A 60 18.19 -3.37 10.20
CA LEU A 60 18.69 -3.26 11.58
C LEU A 60 20.08 -3.85 11.74
N GLU A 61 20.35 -5.00 11.13
CA GLU A 61 21.68 -5.62 11.18
C GLU A 61 22.75 -4.73 10.53
N ASP A 62 22.43 -4.11 9.40
CA ASP A 62 23.35 -3.18 8.72
C ASP A 62 23.46 -1.85 9.45
N ALA A 63 22.40 -1.40 10.09
CA ALA A 63 22.40 -0.19 10.91
C ALA A 63 23.26 -0.36 12.16
N LEU A 64 23.16 -1.51 12.83
CA LEU A 64 24.01 -1.83 14.00
C LEU A 64 25.48 -1.98 13.61
N LYS A 65 25.79 -2.53 12.43
CA LYS A 65 27.16 -2.60 11.89
C LYS A 65 27.74 -1.24 11.50
N LYS A 66 26.89 -0.27 11.19
CA LYS A 66 27.28 1.11 10.79
C LYS A 66 27.14 2.12 11.93
N ASN A 67 27.73 1.85 13.09
CA ASN A 67 27.72 2.74 14.25
C ASN A 67 26.34 3.00 14.89
N GLY A 68 25.43 2.03 14.83
CA GLY A 68 24.14 2.11 15.49
C GLY A 68 23.15 3.11 14.89
N GLN A 69 23.35 3.54 13.66
CA GLN A 69 22.37 4.38 12.96
C GLN A 69 21.32 3.51 12.30
N LEU A 70 20.10 3.55 12.81
CA LEU A 70 18.93 3.02 12.11
C LEU A 70 18.67 3.89 10.88
N SER A 71 18.79 3.30 9.70
CA SER A 71 18.40 3.96 8.46
C SER A 71 17.28 3.17 7.80
N ALA A 72 16.12 3.80 7.64
CA ALA A 72 15.13 3.33 6.71
C ALA A 72 15.56 3.76 5.31
N VAL A 73 15.72 2.82 4.38
CA VAL A 73 15.97 3.15 2.98
C VAL A 73 14.62 3.26 2.30
N ILE A 74 14.12 4.50 2.23
CA ILE A 74 12.87 4.81 1.55
C ILE A 74 13.04 4.56 0.06
N GLY A 75 12.11 3.83 -0.52
CA GLY A 75 12.04 3.63 -1.97
C GLY A 75 12.87 2.47 -2.52
N PHE A 76 13.59 1.75 -1.68
CA PHE A 76 14.21 0.49 -2.09
C PHE A 76 13.45 -0.69 -1.49
N ALA A 77 13.23 -1.73 -2.29
CA ALA A 77 12.75 -2.99 -1.77
C ALA A 77 13.79 -3.50 -0.77
N GLY A 78 13.40 -3.57 0.49
CA GLY A 78 14.26 -4.14 1.51
C GLY A 78 14.36 -5.65 1.33
N LYS A 79 15.44 -6.23 1.82
CA LYS A 79 15.60 -7.70 1.94
C LYS A 79 14.37 -8.38 2.56
N TYR A 80 13.61 -7.63 3.33
CA TYR A 80 12.46 -8.08 4.12
C TYR A 80 11.14 -7.42 3.70
N GLY A 81 11.09 -6.77 2.55
CA GLY A 81 9.86 -6.16 2.03
C GLY A 81 8.75 -7.20 1.88
N GLN A 82 7.54 -6.78 2.14
CA GLN A 82 6.33 -7.59 1.95
C GLN A 82 5.31 -6.81 1.13
N PRO A 83 4.43 -7.50 0.40
CA PRO A 83 3.29 -6.86 -0.25
C PRO A 83 2.44 -6.07 0.75
N GLY A 84 1.99 -4.89 0.36
CA GLY A 84 0.98 -4.16 1.11
C GLY A 84 -0.34 -4.93 1.14
N PHE A 85 -1.13 -4.73 2.17
CA PHE A 85 -2.45 -5.37 2.24
C PHE A 85 -3.44 -4.59 3.12
N MET A 86 -4.71 -4.83 2.86
CA MET A 86 -5.84 -4.54 3.75
C MET A 86 -6.33 -5.86 4.32
N ALA A 87 -6.54 -5.95 5.63
CA ALA A 87 -7.08 -7.16 6.25
C ALA A 87 -8.19 -6.84 7.24
N ALA A 88 -9.12 -7.78 7.40
CA ALA A 88 -10.16 -7.72 8.41
C ALA A 88 -10.05 -8.87 9.39
N PHE A 89 -10.24 -8.56 10.64
CA PHE A 89 -10.19 -9.48 11.76
C PHE A 89 -11.52 -9.49 12.50
N ASP A 90 -11.92 -10.63 13.01
CA ASP A 90 -13.09 -10.73 13.90
C ASP A 90 -12.84 -9.93 15.19
N ALA A 91 -13.71 -8.98 15.50
CA ALA A 91 -13.54 -8.11 16.67
C ALA A 91 -13.64 -8.86 18.01
N SER A 92 -14.25 -10.07 18.03
CA SER A 92 -14.44 -10.84 19.26
C SER A 92 -13.27 -11.75 19.61
N ASN A 93 -12.51 -12.21 18.61
CA ASN A 93 -11.48 -13.23 18.84
C ASN A 93 -10.17 -12.98 18.05
N GLY A 94 -10.11 -11.96 17.21
CA GLY A 94 -8.92 -11.59 16.43
C GLY A 94 -8.62 -12.49 15.22
N ALA A 95 -9.50 -13.43 14.88
CA ALA A 95 -9.28 -14.31 13.73
C ALA A 95 -9.34 -13.50 12.41
N GLU A 96 -8.38 -13.71 11.52
CA GLU A 96 -8.40 -13.09 10.20
C GLU A 96 -9.58 -13.64 9.38
N LYS A 97 -10.43 -12.73 8.88
CA LYS A 97 -11.58 -13.06 8.05
C LYS A 97 -11.26 -13.02 6.57
N TRP A 98 -10.51 -11.99 6.16
CA TRP A 98 -10.06 -11.83 4.79
C TRP A 98 -8.85 -10.91 4.70
N ARG A 99 -8.13 -11.04 3.59
CA ARG A 99 -6.98 -10.20 3.23
C ARG A 99 -7.01 -9.88 1.74
N PHE A 100 -6.78 -8.63 1.41
CA PHE A 100 -6.56 -8.15 0.05
C PHE A 100 -5.12 -7.63 -0.07
N GLU A 101 -4.32 -8.28 -0.88
CA GLU A 101 -2.94 -7.84 -1.17
C GLU A 101 -2.95 -6.77 -2.24
N THR A 102 -2.20 -5.69 -2.02
CA THR A 102 -2.10 -4.55 -2.94
C THR A 102 -1.03 -4.73 -4.02
N THR A 103 -0.19 -5.74 -3.86
CA THR A 103 0.74 -6.20 -4.90
C THR A 103 0.58 -7.71 -5.04
N LYS A 104 0.54 -8.20 -6.27
CA LYS A 104 0.28 -9.60 -6.55
C LYS A 104 1.26 -10.16 -7.55
N LYS A 105 1.36 -11.48 -7.61
CA LYS A 105 2.22 -12.21 -8.53
C LYS A 105 2.04 -11.69 -9.95
N GLY A 106 3.18 -11.33 -10.58
CA GLY A 106 3.20 -10.84 -11.94
C GLY A 106 2.81 -9.36 -12.08
N TRP A 107 2.65 -8.61 -10.97
CA TRP A 107 2.23 -7.21 -11.03
C TRP A 107 1.02 -7.03 -11.95
N GLU A 108 -0.14 -7.51 -11.53
CA GLU A 108 -1.36 -7.45 -12.31
C GLU A 108 -1.51 -6.14 -13.09
N GLY A 109 -2.19 -6.18 -14.21
CA GLY A 109 -2.41 -5.08 -15.13
C GLY A 109 -1.72 -5.26 -16.48
N ASP A 110 -2.04 -4.33 -17.37
CA ASP A 110 -1.43 -4.24 -18.68
C ASP A 110 -0.12 -3.43 -18.63
N PHE A 111 0.45 -3.19 -19.79
CA PHE A 111 1.55 -2.26 -19.98
C PHE A 111 0.99 -1.00 -20.65
N VAL A 112 0.19 -0.22 -19.91
CA VAL A 112 -0.45 0.97 -20.48
C VAL A 112 0.56 2.09 -20.71
N GLU A 113 0.41 2.81 -21.80
CA GLU A 113 1.28 3.93 -22.19
C GLU A 113 0.76 5.30 -21.75
N LYS A 114 -0.49 5.31 -21.23
CA LYS A 114 -1.16 6.54 -20.75
C LYS A 114 -1.92 6.24 -19.46
N THR A 115 -2.08 7.27 -18.64
CA THR A 115 -3.03 7.23 -17.52
C THR A 115 -4.46 7.12 -18.04
N ALA A 116 -5.40 6.73 -17.16
CA ALA A 116 -6.84 6.70 -17.48
C ALA A 116 -7.40 8.06 -17.92
N TYR A 117 -6.75 9.15 -17.54
CA TYR A 117 -7.10 10.52 -17.91
C TYR A 117 -6.21 11.10 -19.05
N GLY A 118 -5.54 10.23 -19.81
CA GLY A 118 -4.90 10.54 -21.09
C GLY A 118 -3.47 11.09 -21.05
N VAL A 119 -2.84 11.19 -19.88
CA VAL A 119 -1.45 11.67 -19.76
C VAL A 119 -0.46 10.58 -20.20
N PRO A 120 0.44 10.86 -21.16
CA PRO A 120 1.45 9.91 -21.60
C PRO A 120 2.47 9.60 -20.49
N LEU A 121 2.75 8.31 -20.26
CA LEU A 121 3.69 7.85 -19.24
C LEU A 121 5.15 7.82 -19.72
N ARG A 122 5.37 7.96 -21.03
CA ARG A 122 6.71 7.94 -21.66
C ARG A 122 7.52 6.69 -21.33
N ARG A 123 6.84 5.54 -21.23
CA ARG A 123 7.42 4.21 -20.96
C ARG A 123 7.94 3.58 -22.24
N ASP A 124 8.99 2.80 -22.12
CA ASP A 124 9.41 1.85 -23.15
C ASP A 124 8.82 0.46 -22.86
N VAL A 125 7.55 0.30 -23.22
CA VAL A 125 6.79 -0.94 -22.98
C VAL A 125 7.43 -2.15 -23.63
N THR A 126 8.07 -1.98 -24.78
CA THR A 126 8.78 -3.09 -25.47
C THR A 126 9.93 -3.59 -24.62
N LYS A 127 10.74 -2.69 -24.09
CA LYS A 127 11.87 -3.02 -23.23
C LYS A 127 11.39 -3.60 -21.89
N GLU A 128 10.33 -3.05 -21.31
CA GLU A 128 9.76 -3.59 -20.07
C GLU A 128 9.28 -5.03 -20.25
N LYS A 129 8.53 -5.32 -21.31
CA LYS A 129 8.07 -6.68 -21.63
C LYS A 129 9.22 -7.66 -21.85
N ALA A 130 10.27 -7.24 -22.53
CA ALA A 130 11.46 -8.06 -22.75
C ALA A 130 12.19 -8.39 -21.44
N ASN A 131 12.17 -7.47 -20.46
CA ASN A 131 12.81 -7.64 -19.16
C ASN A 131 11.95 -8.35 -18.13
N ALA A 132 10.62 -8.40 -18.30
CA ALA A 132 9.68 -8.92 -17.33
C ALA A 132 10.03 -10.32 -16.77
N PRO A 133 10.52 -11.29 -17.56
CA PRO A 133 10.90 -12.59 -17.03
C PRO A 133 12.00 -12.57 -15.97
N GLN A 134 12.87 -11.55 -15.98
CA GLN A 134 13.97 -11.42 -15.02
C GLN A 134 13.50 -10.93 -13.64
N PHE A 135 12.32 -10.33 -13.57
CA PHE A 135 11.77 -9.67 -12.39
C PHE A 135 10.43 -10.25 -11.92
N GLY A 136 10.19 -11.52 -12.25
CA GLY A 136 8.92 -12.20 -11.95
C GLY A 136 8.53 -12.24 -10.48
N ASP A 137 9.47 -12.03 -9.57
CA ASP A 137 9.25 -12.02 -8.12
C ASP A 137 9.30 -10.63 -7.48
N ALA A 138 9.47 -9.55 -8.28
CA ALA A 138 9.62 -8.19 -7.75
C ALA A 138 8.42 -7.74 -6.88
N TRP A 139 7.22 -8.17 -7.20
CA TRP A 139 5.99 -7.91 -6.45
C TRP A 139 6.06 -8.36 -4.97
N ARG A 140 6.93 -9.30 -4.62
CA ARG A 140 7.09 -9.85 -3.27
C ARG A 140 7.80 -8.91 -2.32
N PHE A 141 8.54 -7.92 -2.83
CA PHE A 141 9.45 -7.10 -2.05
C PHE A 141 8.86 -5.76 -1.62
N GLY A 142 7.57 -5.62 -1.69
CA GLY A 142 6.86 -4.50 -1.11
C GLY A 142 6.22 -3.55 -2.11
N GLY A 143 5.68 -2.48 -1.56
CA GLY A 143 4.87 -1.49 -2.26
C GLY A 143 3.38 -1.61 -1.93
N GLY A 144 2.62 -0.62 -2.36
CA GLY A 144 1.18 -0.57 -2.15
C GLY A 144 0.76 -0.45 -0.69
N SER A 145 1.57 0.20 0.14
CA SER A 145 1.24 0.43 1.56
C SER A 145 -0.05 1.23 1.72
N ILE A 146 -0.74 1.02 2.86
CA ILE A 146 -1.99 1.70 3.19
C ILE A 146 -1.81 2.36 4.55
N TRP A 147 -1.68 3.68 4.59
CA TRP A 147 -1.36 4.43 5.80
C TRP A 147 -2.44 5.41 6.26
N HIS A 148 -3.58 5.42 5.60
CA HIS A 148 -4.73 6.23 5.97
C HIS A 148 -5.96 5.35 6.20
N SER A 149 -6.94 5.89 6.92
CA SER A 149 -8.17 5.18 7.21
C SER A 149 -9.03 5.03 5.95
N PRO A 150 -9.62 3.86 5.72
CA PRO A 150 -10.58 3.65 4.65
C PRO A 150 -11.89 4.40 4.91
N ALA A 151 -12.64 4.70 3.85
CA ALA A 151 -14.03 5.14 3.93
C ALA A 151 -14.98 3.94 3.79
N VAL A 152 -16.10 3.96 4.52
CA VAL A 152 -17.14 2.92 4.48
C VAL A 152 -18.40 3.46 3.85
N ASP A 153 -18.91 2.79 2.86
CA ASP A 153 -20.26 2.94 2.35
C ASP A 153 -21.14 1.81 2.94
N SER A 154 -21.81 2.12 4.04
CA SER A 154 -22.65 1.14 4.74
C SER A 154 -23.90 0.73 3.95
N GLU A 155 -24.38 1.57 3.04
CA GLU A 155 -25.53 1.27 2.19
C GLU A 155 -25.18 0.24 1.13
N ARG A 156 -23.95 0.31 0.58
CA ARG A 156 -23.46 -0.61 -0.47
C ARG A 156 -22.64 -1.75 0.08
N GLY A 157 -22.26 -1.69 1.37
CA GLY A 157 -21.38 -2.68 1.98
C GLY A 157 -19.96 -2.63 1.42
N LEU A 158 -19.49 -1.46 0.99
CA LEU A 158 -18.18 -1.27 0.37
C LEU A 158 -17.24 -0.50 1.28
N ILE A 159 -15.95 -0.77 1.14
CA ILE A 159 -14.86 0.05 1.69
C ILE A 159 -14.00 0.58 0.56
N TYR A 160 -13.53 1.82 0.73
CA TYR A 160 -12.65 2.50 -0.22
C TYR A 160 -11.38 2.93 0.47
N PHE A 161 -10.23 2.74 -0.18
CA PHE A 161 -8.94 3.17 0.32
C PHE A 161 -7.95 3.43 -0.81
N GLY A 162 -6.96 4.27 -0.54
CA GLY A 162 -5.85 4.49 -1.45
C GLY A 162 -4.68 3.56 -1.15
N THR A 163 -3.84 3.32 -2.14
CA THR A 163 -2.63 2.54 -2.01
C THR A 163 -1.38 3.37 -2.33
N GLY A 164 -0.30 3.04 -1.70
CA GLY A 164 1.00 3.69 -1.89
C GLY A 164 1.69 3.29 -3.19
N ASN A 165 2.87 3.88 -3.40
CA ASN A 165 3.71 3.63 -4.54
C ASN A 165 4.22 2.17 -4.60
N PRO A 166 4.60 1.68 -5.78
CA PRO A 166 5.31 0.41 -5.90
C PRO A 166 6.73 0.52 -5.35
N SER A 167 7.34 -0.60 -4.99
CA SER A 167 8.71 -0.67 -4.50
C SER A 167 9.57 -1.58 -5.40
N PRO A 168 10.80 -1.18 -5.73
CA PRO A 168 11.51 0.07 -5.39
C PRO A 168 10.93 1.27 -6.16
N GLN A 169 10.79 2.39 -5.45
CA GLN A 169 10.06 3.57 -5.95
C GLN A 169 10.62 4.11 -7.27
N SER A 170 11.91 4.41 -7.33
CA SER A 170 12.57 5.08 -8.46
C SER A 170 13.20 4.14 -9.48
N MET A 171 13.08 2.83 -9.29
CA MET A 171 13.76 1.81 -10.11
C MET A 171 12.74 0.98 -10.90
N GLY A 172 11.98 1.62 -11.77
CA GLY A 172 10.90 0.99 -12.54
C GLY A 172 11.36 -0.21 -13.39
N ALA A 173 12.60 -0.20 -13.88
CA ALA A 173 13.14 -1.30 -14.66
C ALA A 173 13.11 -2.66 -13.94
N GLY A 174 13.17 -2.66 -12.61
CA GLY A 174 13.11 -3.87 -11.77
C GLY A 174 11.70 -4.35 -11.43
N ARG A 175 10.66 -3.67 -11.91
CA ARG A 175 9.26 -4.00 -11.64
C ARG A 175 8.37 -3.73 -12.86
N PRO A 176 8.59 -4.44 -13.96
CA PRO A 176 7.86 -4.20 -15.21
C PRO A 176 6.35 -4.34 -15.03
N GLY A 177 5.59 -3.67 -15.89
CA GLY A 177 4.12 -3.66 -15.87
C GLY A 177 3.53 -2.48 -15.10
N ASP A 178 2.21 -2.44 -14.99
CA ASP A 178 1.48 -1.32 -14.37
C ASP A 178 1.55 -1.30 -12.85
N ASN A 179 2.01 -2.39 -12.27
CA ASN A 179 2.17 -2.59 -10.83
C ASN A 179 0.85 -2.45 -10.04
N LEU A 180 -0.24 -3.05 -10.55
CA LEU A 180 -1.50 -3.08 -9.81
C LEU A 180 -1.37 -3.89 -8.50
N TYR A 181 -1.95 -3.41 -7.42
CA TYR A 181 -2.85 -2.22 -7.31
C TYR A 181 -2.16 -1.05 -6.60
N THR A 182 -0.92 -0.73 -6.93
CA THR A 182 -0.25 0.45 -6.38
C THR A 182 -0.81 1.73 -6.99
N VAL A 183 -0.67 2.84 -6.26
CA VAL A 183 -1.13 4.19 -6.67
C VAL A 183 -2.58 4.19 -7.15
N SER A 184 -3.46 3.51 -6.42
CA SER A 184 -4.84 3.27 -6.81
C SER A 184 -5.83 3.65 -5.70
N LEU A 185 -7.00 4.12 -6.09
CA LEU A 185 -8.20 4.02 -5.29
C LEU A 185 -8.79 2.64 -5.49
N VAL A 186 -9.03 1.91 -4.42
CA VAL A 186 -9.53 0.54 -4.43
C VAL A 186 -10.85 0.46 -3.69
N ALA A 187 -11.84 -0.24 -4.27
CA ALA A 187 -13.12 -0.57 -3.66
C ALA A 187 -13.23 -2.08 -3.43
N LEU A 188 -13.49 -2.48 -2.19
CA LEU A 188 -13.72 -3.88 -1.81
C LEU A 188 -15.10 -4.07 -1.19
N GLU A 189 -15.67 -5.27 -1.34
CA GLU A 189 -16.76 -5.73 -0.48
C GLU A 189 -16.25 -5.80 0.97
N ALA A 190 -16.86 -5.03 1.87
CA ALA A 190 -16.41 -4.96 3.26
C ALA A 190 -16.48 -6.31 4.00
N ALA A 191 -17.45 -7.16 3.65
CA ALA A 191 -17.66 -8.44 4.29
C ALA A 191 -16.64 -9.51 3.88
N THR A 192 -16.10 -9.45 2.66
CA THR A 192 -15.33 -10.53 2.05
C THR A 192 -13.93 -10.14 1.61
N GLY A 193 -13.63 -8.83 1.53
CA GLY A 193 -12.39 -8.31 0.96
C GLY A 193 -12.26 -8.50 -0.55
N LYS A 194 -13.35 -8.90 -1.23
CA LYS A 194 -13.35 -9.10 -2.68
C LYS A 194 -13.28 -7.76 -3.40
N LEU A 195 -12.39 -7.67 -4.39
CA LEU A 195 -12.27 -6.49 -5.24
C LEU A 195 -13.55 -6.27 -6.06
N VAL A 196 -14.10 -5.07 -5.97
CA VAL A 196 -15.24 -4.62 -6.79
C VAL A 196 -14.75 -3.83 -7.98
N TRP A 197 -13.93 -2.80 -7.74
CA TRP A 197 -13.26 -2.02 -8.78
C TRP A 197 -12.03 -1.30 -8.22
N HIS A 198 -11.22 -0.77 -9.11
CA HIS A 198 -10.10 0.10 -8.79
C HIS A 198 -9.94 1.19 -9.83
N PHE A 199 -9.30 2.28 -9.44
CA PHE A 199 -8.88 3.35 -10.33
C PHE A 199 -7.41 3.66 -10.07
N GLN A 200 -6.53 3.22 -10.96
CA GLN A 200 -5.10 3.50 -10.84
C GLN A 200 -4.81 4.92 -11.33
N GLN A 201 -4.34 5.77 -10.42
CA GLN A 201 -4.07 7.18 -10.75
C GLN A 201 -2.79 7.33 -11.58
N VAL A 202 -1.74 6.57 -11.26
CA VAL A 202 -0.48 6.57 -12.02
C VAL A 202 0.01 5.13 -12.19
N PRO A 203 -0.18 4.53 -13.37
CA PRO A 203 0.44 3.24 -13.70
C PRO A 203 1.96 3.33 -13.71
N HIS A 204 2.64 2.29 -13.23
CA HIS A 204 4.11 2.21 -13.22
C HIS A 204 4.77 3.44 -12.58
N ASP A 205 4.25 3.88 -11.45
CA ASP A 205 4.71 5.11 -10.79
C ASP A 205 6.21 5.04 -10.43
N MET A 206 6.95 6.08 -10.82
CA MET A 206 8.39 6.24 -10.56
C MET A 206 8.71 7.46 -9.69
N TRP A 207 7.70 8.18 -9.24
CA TRP A 207 7.83 9.46 -8.55
C TRP A 207 7.38 9.41 -7.09
N GLY A 208 6.72 8.33 -6.66
CA GLY A 208 6.15 8.21 -5.33
C GLY A 208 4.84 8.97 -5.19
N TYR A 209 3.98 8.87 -6.17
CA TYR A 209 2.66 9.50 -6.22
C TYR A 209 1.60 8.72 -5.42
N ASP A 210 1.98 8.25 -4.24
CA ASP A 210 1.04 7.56 -3.36
C ASP A 210 -0.33 8.21 -3.32
N VAL A 211 -1.36 7.39 -3.25
CA VAL A 211 -2.71 7.83 -2.97
C VAL A 211 -2.88 7.88 -1.45
N ALA A 212 -2.45 8.99 -0.86
CA ALA A 212 -2.19 9.12 0.57
C ALA A 212 -3.36 9.72 1.38
N SER A 213 -4.36 10.31 0.72
CA SER A 213 -5.51 10.91 1.41
C SER A 213 -6.63 9.90 1.63
N SER A 214 -7.33 10.02 2.75
CA SER A 214 -8.55 9.24 2.97
C SER A 214 -9.60 9.59 1.92
N PRO A 215 -10.31 8.60 1.34
CA PRO A 215 -11.41 8.85 0.42
C PRO A 215 -12.57 9.57 1.12
N THR A 216 -13.25 10.44 0.40
CA THR A 216 -14.44 11.15 0.88
C THR A 216 -15.65 10.69 0.08
N LEU A 217 -16.71 10.27 0.78
CA LEU A 217 -17.98 9.89 0.16
C LEU A 217 -18.93 11.10 0.13
N PHE A 218 -19.52 11.35 -1.01
CA PHE A 218 -20.48 12.44 -1.22
C PHE A 218 -21.36 12.17 -2.44
N ASP A 219 -22.35 13.00 -2.65
CA ASP A 219 -23.12 12.97 -3.88
C ASP A 219 -22.77 14.15 -4.76
N VAL A 220 -22.67 13.93 -6.08
CA VAL A 220 -22.43 14.96 -7.07
C VAL A 220 -23.60 15.04 -8.03
N THR A 221 -23.98 16.25 -8.43
CA THR A 221 -25.03 16.45 -9.45
C THR A 221 -24.38 16.81 -10.79
N ILE A 222 -24.57 15.96 -11.78
CA ILE A 222 -24.11 16.17 -13.15
C ILE A 222 -25.33 16.08 -14.08
N ASP A 223 -25.57 17.10 -14.87
CA ASP A 223 -26.69 17.18 -15.82
C ASP A 223 -28.05 16.89 -15.14
N GLY A 224 -28.25 17.40 -13.92
CA GLY A 224 -29.47 17.22 -13.12
C GLY A 224 -29.65 15.84 -12.50
N LYS A 225 -28.68 14.95 -12.63
CA LYS A 225 -28.67 13.62 -11.99
C LYS A 225 -27.75 13.62 -10.79
N THR A 226 -28.26 13.18 -9.65
CA THR A 226 -27.45 12.92 -8.46
C THR A 226 -26.77 11.58 -8.59
N ILE A 227 -25.43 11.58 -8.49
CA ILE A 227 -24.56 10.41 -8.62
C ILE A 227 -23.81 10.25 -7.31
N PRO A 228 -23.94 9.13 -6.62
CA PRO A 228 -23.09 8.81 -5.47
C PRO A 228 -21.63 8.73 -5.90
N ALA A 229 -20.76 9.45 -5.22
CA ALA A 229 -19.37 9.60 -5.62
C ALA A 229 -18.40 9.32 -4.47
N VAL A 230 -17.21 8.88 -4.82
CA VAL A 230 -16.04 8.83 -3.96
C VAL A 230 -14.95 9.70 -4.55
N GLY A 231 -14.46 10.63 -3.75
CA GLY A 231 -13.40 11.56 -4.14
C GLY A 231 -12.13 11.36 -3.35
N GLN A 232 -11.00 11.61 -3.98
CA GLN A 232 -9.69 11.46 -3.35
C GLN A 232 -8.67 12.44 -3.94
N ALA A 233 -7.96 13.15 -3.05
CA ALA A 233 -6.85 13.99 -3.45
C ALA A 233 -5.63 13.13 -3.81
N SER A 234 -4.90 13.56 -4.83
CA SER A 234 -3.73 12.85 -5.35
C SER A 234 -2.48 13.71 -5.27
N LYS A 235 -1.32 13.07 -5.09
CA LYS A 235 -0.02 13.73 -5.18
C LYS A 235 0.30 14.30 -6.57
N VAL A 236 -0.44 13.89 -7.61
CA VAL A 236 -0.33 14.51 -8.94
C VAL A 236 -0.97 15.90 -9.02
N GLY A 237 -1.54 16.41 -7.91
CA GLY A 237 -2.15 17.74 -7.83
C GLY A 237 -3.61 17.79 -8.28
N TRP A 238 -4.26 16.66 -8.47
CA TRP A 238 -5.66 16.54 -8.88
C TRP A 238 -6.51 15.96 -7.76
N TYR A 239 -7.80 16.27 -7.80
CA TYR A 239 -8.81 15.60 -7.02
C TYR A 239 -9.65 14.73 -7.96
N PHE A 240 -9.51 13.42 -7.81
CA PHE A 240 -10.25 12.46 -8.63
C PHE A 240 -11.61 12.17 -7.99
N VAL A 241 -12.64 12.12 -8.82
CA VAL A 241 -14.00 11.77 -8.41
C VAL A 241 -14.47 10.59 -9.26
N ASN A 242 -14.89 9.54 -8.59
CA ASN A 242 -15.36 8.31 -9.23
C ASN A 242 -16.80 8.02 -8.76
N ASP A 243 -17.60 7.39 -9.61
CA ASP A 243 -18.88 6.78 -9.21
C ASP A 243 -18.61 5.63 -8.23
N ARG A 244 -19.41 5.52 -7.18
CA ARG A 244 -19.20 4.52 -6.12
C ARG A 244 -20.19 3.36 -6.12
#